data_bfa7c8d8b8e3db2c75ea7a486e1f1280
#
_entry.id   bfa7c8d8b8e3db2c75ea7a486e1f1280
#
_cell.length_a   1.000
_cell.length_b   1.000
_cell.length_c   1.000
_cell.angle_alpha   90.00
_cell.angle_beta   90.00
_cell.angle_gamma   90.00
#
_symmetry.space_group_name_H-M   'P 1'
#
loop_
_entity.id
_entity.type
_entity.pdbx_description
1 polymer ?
#
loop_
_entity_poly.entity_id
_entity_poly.type
_entity_poly.pdbx_seq_one_letter_code
_entity_poly.pdbx_strand_id
1 'polypeptide(L)'
;MDSHKLIVDSVVVRFGDKTVLSGGYITSETGIVTGLLGRNGAGKSCMFRALMGGLKADNVMVSVDSKAINLEEIGYYVKYLPQGRLIPKNMTLQRAFEYYGVSYWSFVNRAPKFSRHYNSTTYDLSGGEARLAELYLVLLSEAPFYVLDEPFTQVDPVNIDEVKTLIRERAKEHGVIVTDHNYDAISSVADNLFVIADGYTNRVQNEEDLVRYRYLSTVPGKRGKRAI
;
A
#
# COMPACT_ATOMS: atom_id res chain seq x y z
N MET A 1 -14.67 9.06 16.92
CA MET A 1 -14.28 7.91 16.08
C MET A 1 -13.28 7.13 16.88
N ASP A 2 -13.43 5.82 16.92
CA ASP A 2 -12.50 4.96 17.64
C ASP A 2 -11.18 4.94 16.85
N SER A 3 -10.08 5.14 17.56
CA SER A 3 -8.73 5.05 16.97
C SER A 3 -8.30 3.60 16.99
N HIS A 4 -7.96 3.05 15.84
CA HIS A 4 -7.46 1.68 15.69
C HIS A 4 -5.97 1.67 15.38
N LYS A 5 -5.28 0.64 15.87
CA LYS A 5 -3.85 0.43 15.63
C LYS A 5 -3.58 -0.99 15.17
N LEU A 6 -2.97 -1.10 13.99
CA LEU A 6 -2.42 -2.34 13.43
C LEU A 6 -0.92 -2.40 13.71
N ILE A 7 -0.46 -3.53 14.17
CA ILE A 7 0.97 -3.86 14.27
C ILE A 7 1.21 -5.16 13.53
N VAL A 8 2.12 -5.15 12.59
CA VAL A 8 2.67 -6.32 11.91
C VAL A 8 4.11 -6.46 12.37
N ASP A 9 4.46 -7.58 12.97
CA ASP A 9 5.74 -7.77 13.63
C ASP A 9 6.37 -9.12 13.31
N SER A 10 7.67 -9.19 13.47
CA SER A 10 8.46 -10.42 13.38
C SER A 10 8.28 -11.18 12.06
N VAL A 11 8.06 -10.46 10.95
CA VAL A 11 7.86 -11.08 9.64
C VAL A 11 9.16 -11.69 9.15
N VAL A 12 9.17 -13.01 9.00
CA VAL A 12 10.32 -13.77 8.46
C VAL A 12 9.87 -14.51 7.20
N VAL A 13 10.51 -14.19 6.09
CA VAL A 13 10.22 -14.81 4.79
C VAL A 13 11.49 -15.34 4.15
N ARG A 14 11.48 -16.64 3.80
CA ARG A 14 12.56 -17.33 3.10
C ARG A 14 12.06 -17.99 1.81
N PHE A 15 12.94 -18.04 0.82
CA PHE A 15 12.78 -18.79 -0.42
C PHE A 15 14.00 -19.70 -0.58
N GLY A 16 13.85 -20.98 -0.26
CA GLY A 16 14.98 -21.90 -0.13
C GLY A 16 15.98 -21.38 0.91
N ASP A 17 17.24 -21.26 0.53
CA ASP A 17 18.31 -20.77 1.41
C ASP A 17 18.37 -19.23 1.52
N LYS A 18 17.57 -18.52 0.70
CA LYS A 18 17.58 -17.05 0.69
C LYS A 18 16.54 -16.49 1.66
N THR A 19 17.01 -15.80 2.71
CA THR A 19 16.15 -14.99 3.57
C THR A 19 15.93 -13.62 2.93
N VAL A 20 14.67 -13.25 2.74
CA VAL A 20 14.25 -11.95 2.17
C VAL A 20 13.88 -10.98 3.29
N LEU A 21 13.15 -11.47 4.30
CA LEU A 21 12.86 -10.72 5.51
C LEU A 21 13.30 -11.53 6.73
N SER A 22 14.01 -10.89 7.65
CA SER A 22 14.58 -11.49 8.86
C SER A 22 13.93 -10.95 10.15
N GLY A 23 13.02 -9.96 10.02
CA GLY A 23 12.35 -9.32 11.15
C GLY A 23 11.62 -8.07 10.65
N GLY A 24 10.63 -8.27 9.75
CA GLY A 24 9.81 -7.17 9.25
C GLY A 24 8.89 -6.64 10.35
N TYR A 25 8.81 -5.31 10.48
CA TYR A 25 7.95 -4.60 11.42
C TYR A 25 7.32 -3.38 10.75
N ILE A 26 6.01 -3.19 10.89
CA ILE A 26 5.34 -1.97 10.46
C ILE A 26 4.09 -1.73 11.30
N THR A 27 3.74 -0.48 11.48
CA THR A 27 2.50 -0.08 12.17
C THR A 27 1.65 0.82 11.28
N SER A 28 0.34 0.77 11.52
CA SER A 28 -0.61 1.69 10.95
C SER A 28 -1.60 2.12 12.03
N GLU A 29 -1.98 3.38 12.04
CA GLU A 29 -2.94 3.93 13.00
C GLU A 29 -3.97 4.77 12.25
N THR A 30 -5.21 4.83 12.78
CA THR A 30 -6.24 5.75 12.28
C THR A 30 -5.70 7.18 12.22
N GLY A 31 -5.92 7.87 11.13
CA GLY A 31 -5.43 9.24 10.93
C GLY A 31 -4.03 9.33 10.32
N ILE A 32 -3.34 8.20 10.15
CA ILE A 32 -1.93 8.15 9.75
C ILE A 32 -1.74 7.41 8.43
N VAL A 33 -0.96 8.00 7.54
CA VAL A 33 -0.41 7.32 6.36
C VAL A 33 1.02 6.88 6.68
N THR A 34 1.26 5.58 6.67
CA THR A 34 2.59 4.99 6.87
C THR A 34 3.19 4.59 5.53
N GLY A 35 4.30 5.18 5.13
CA GLY A 35 5.07 4.81 3.94
C GLY A 35 6.07 3.69 4.24
N LEU A 36 6.12 2.67 3.37
CA LEU A 36 7.15 1.63 3.40
C LEU A 36 8.04 1.75 2.17
N LEU A 37 9.27 2.16 2.39
CA LEU A 37 10.30 2.29 1.37
C LEU A 37 11.18 1.04 1.32
N GLY A 38 11.91 0.88 0.24
CA GLY A 38 12.87 -0.20 0.06
C GLY A 38 13.20 -0.40 -1.41
N ARG A 39 14.43 -0.83 -1.70
CA ARG A 39 14.87 -1.11 -3.06
C ARG A 39 14.05 -2.23 -3.70
N ASN A 40 14.10 -2.36 -5.02
CA ASN A 40 13.46 -3.46 -5.71
C ASN A 40 14.02 -4.79 -5.18
N GLY A 41 13.11 -5.73 -4.84
CA GLY A 41 13.48 -7.00 -4.24
C GLY A 41 13.78 -6.97 -2.74
N ALA A 42 13.63 -5.82 -2.05
CA ALA A 42 13.86 -5.71 -0.60
C ALA A 42 12.83 -6.48 0.26
N GLY A 43 11.70 -6.89 -0.32
CA GLY A 43 10.71 -7.70 0.39
C GLY A 43 9.39 -6.98 0.73
N LYS A 44 9.15 -5.75 0.23
CA LYS A 44 7.92 -4.99 0.50
C LYS A 44 6.64 -5.80 0.20
N SER A 45 6.49 -6.25 -1.04
CA SER A 45 5.33 -7.07 -1.44
C SER A 45 5.32 -8.45 -0.76
N CYS A 46 6.49 -9.02 -0.41
CA CYS A 46 6.55 -10.25 0.37
C CYS A 46 5.95 -10.04 1.78
N MET A 47 6.26 -8.92 2.43
CA MET A 47 5.72 -8.56 3.72
C MET A 47 4.19 -8.45 3.69
N PHE A 48 3.63 -7.74 2.69
CA PHE A 48 2.19 -7.59 2.57
C PHE A 48 1.49 -8.89 2.18
N ARG A 49 2.08 -9.68 1.29
CA ARG A 49 1.54 -11.00 0.94
C ARG A 49 1.59 -11.98 2.11
N ALA A 50 2.61 -11.90 2.97
CA ALA A 50 2.67 -12.68 4.19
C ALA A 50 1.57 -12.24 5.18
N LEU A 51 1.38 -10.93 5.38
CA LEU A 51 0.29 -10.35 6.18
C LEU A 51 -1.07 -10.85 5.72
N MET A 52 -1.31 -10.88 4.40
CA MET A 52 -2.60 -11.31 3.82
C MET A 52 -2.76 -12.83 3.69
N GLY A 53 -1.82 -13.62 4.21
CA GLY A 53 -1.84 -15.09 4.09
C GLY A 53 -1.58 -15.63 2.68
N GLY A 54 -1.29 -14.77 1.72
CA GLY A 54 -1.03 -15.12 0.31
C GLY A 54 0.41 -15.57 0.04
N LEU A 55 1.29 -15.53 1.05
CA LEU A 55 2.65 -16.03 1.01
C LEU A 55 2.96 -16.73 2.34
N LYS A 56 3.44 -17.97 2.27
CA LYS A 56 3.89 -18.68 3.47
C LYS A 56 5.13 -17.98 4.04
N ALA A 57 4.99 -17.45 5.25
CA ALA A 57 6.09 -16.93 6.04
C ALA A 57 6.54 -17.97 7.09
N ASP A 58 7.81 -17.93 7.49
CA ASP A 58 8.28 -18.72 8.62
C ASP A 58 7.75 -18.20 9.94
N ASN A 59 7.56 -16.88 10.01
CA ASN A 59 6.90 -16.21 11.12
C ASN A 59 6.20 -14.92 10.64
N VAL A 60 5.06 -14.61 11.21
CA VAL A 60 4.36 -13.34 11.11
C VAL A 60 3.42 -13.19 12.30
N MET A 61 3.54 -12.10 13.01
CA MET A 61 2.67 -11.75 14.12
C MET A 61 1.87 -10.50 13.76
N VAL A 62 0.56 -10.57 14.00
CA VAL A 62 -0.35 -9.45 13.72
C VAL A 62 -1.19 -9.17 14.95
N SER A 63 -1.31 -7.90 15.28
CA SER A 63 -2.26 -7.46 16.31
C SER A 63 -3.01 -6.22 15.87
N VAL A 64 -4.27 -6.14 16.28
CA VAL A 64 -5.13 -4.97 16.16
C VAL A 64 -5.60 -4.59 17.55
N ASP A 65 -5.37 -3.33 17.94
CA ASP A 65 -5.73 -2.78 19.25
C ASP A 65 -5.20 -3.65 20.41
N SER A 66 -3.95 -4.07 20.28
CA SER A 66 -3.23 -4.95 21.23
C SER A 66 -3.77 -6.38 21.34
N LYS A 67 -4.73 -6.78 20.48
CA LYS A 67 -5.23 -8.17 20.40
C LYS A 67 -4.56 -8.89 19.24
N ALA A 68 -3.99 -10.06 19.49
CA ALA A 68 -3.44 -10.90 18.42
C ALA A 68 -4.57 -11.35 17.47
N ILE A 69 -4.29 -11.28 16.17
CA ILE A 69 -5.23 -11.61 15.09
C ILE A 69 -4.68 -12.79 14.31
N ASN A 70 -5.55 -13.78 14.03
CA ASN A 70 -5.21 -14.85 13.11
C ASN A 70 -5.21 -14.31 11.65
N LEU A 71 -4.30 -14.81 10.84
CA LEU A 71 -4.22 -14.38 9.43
C LEU A 71 -5.49 -14.73 8.63
N GLU A 72 -6.25 -15.74 9.03
CA GLU A 72 -7.54 -16.07 8.43
C GLU A 72 -8.59 -14.96 8.61
N GLU A 73 -8.45 -14.16 9.67
CA GLU A 73 -9.36 -13.07 10.01
C GLU A 73 -8.88 -11.71 9.46
N ILE A 74 -7.65 -11.66 8.90
CA ILE A 74 -7.03 -10.39 8.50
C ILE A 74 -7.88 -9.59 7.49
N GLY A 75 -8.63 -10.27 6.63
CA GLY A 75 -9.51 -9.66 5.63
C GLY A 75 -10.64 -8.82 6.21
N TYR A 76 -10.99 -8.98 7.49
CA TYR A 76 -11.95 -8.12 8.20
C TYR A 76 -11.32 -6.79 8.62
N TYR A 77 -10.00 -6.78 8.83
CA TYR A 77 -9.26 -5.62 9.32
C TYR A 77 -8.52 -4.87 8.23
N VAL A 78 -8.08 -5.56 7.19
CA VAL A 78 -7.21 -4.99 6.16
C VAL A 78 -7.77 -5.25 4.77
N LYS A 79 -7.91 -4.19 3.97
CA LYS A 79 -8.08 -4.30 2.52
C LYS A 79 -6.75 -4.03 1.84
N TYR A 80 -6.43 -4.88 0.87
CA TYR A 80 -5.12 -4.89 0.21
C TYR A 80 -5.25 -4.64 -1.28
N LEU A 81 -4.53 -3.65 -1.77
CA LEU A 81 -4.29 -3.43 -3.19
C LEU A 81 -2.94 -4.05 -3.55
N PRO A 82 -2.90 -5.17 -4.28
CA PRO A 82 -1.63 -5.77 -4.70
C PRO A 82 -0.95 -4.96 -5.82
N GLN A 83 0.36 -5.17 -5.99
CA GLN A 83 1.11 -4.62 -7.12
C GLN A 83 0.53 -5.09 -8.47
N GLY A 84 0.08 -6.34 -8.55
CA GLY A 84 -0.58 -6.89 -9.73
C GLY A 84 -2.07 -6.53 -9.78
N ARG A 85 -2.77 -7.08 -10.77
CA ARG A 85 -4.22 -6.90 -10.92
C ARG A 85 -4.99 -7.49 -9.75
N LEU A 86 -5.90 -6.70 -9.19
CA LEU A 86 -6.83 -7.11 -8.15
C LEU A 86 -8.10 -7.71 -8.76
N ILE A 87 -8.66 -7.03 -9.76
CA ILE A 87 -9.90 -7.45 -10.42
C ILE A 87 -9.57 -8.49 -11.51
N PRO A 88 -10.18 -9.69 -11.47
CA PRO A 88 -10.04 -10.68 -12.54
C PRO A 88 -10.41 -10.08 -13.90
N LYS A 89 -9.64 -10.44 -14.92
CA LYS A 89 -9.74 -9.83 -16.24
C LYS A 89 -11.14 -9.92 -16.90
N ASN A 90 -11.87 -10.98 -16.62
CA ASN A 90 -13.21 -11.27 -17.17
C ASN A 90 -14.36 -10.83 -16.23
N MET A 91 -14.03 -10.18 -15.11
CA MET A 91 -15.02 -9.64 -14.19
C MET A 91 -15.38 -8.21 -14.59
N THR A 92 -16.65 -7.87 -14.60
CA THR A 92 -17.09 -6.49 -14.83
C THR A 92 -16.82 -5.63 -13.62
N LEU A 93 -16.64 -4.33 -13.82
CA LEU A 93 -16.43 -3.39 -12.72
C LEU A 93 -17.59 -3.43 -11.73
N GLN A 94 -18.84 -3.43 -12.21
CA GLN A 94 -20.02 -3.56 -11.36
C GLN A 94 -19.89 -4.75 -10.40
N ARG A 95 -19.62 -5.94 -10.94
CA ARG A 95 -19.50 -7.16 -10.11
C ARG A 95 -18.35 -7.10 -9.12
N ALA A 96 -17.24 -6.50 -9.51
CA ALA A 96 -16.10 -6.30 -8.60
C ALA A 96 -16.50 -5.40 -7.43
N PHE A 97 -17.15 -4.28 -7.70
CA PHE A 97 -17.60 -3.35 -6.66
C PHE A 97 -18.65 -3.97 -5.75
N GLU A 98 -19.62 -4.69 -6.30
CA GLU A 98 -20.61 -5.45 -5.51
C GLU A 98 -19.96 -6.50 -4.60
N TYR A 99 -18.96 -7.25 -5.11
CA TYR A 99 -18.24 -8.24 -4.32
C TYR A 99 -17.51 -7.63 -3.12
N TYR A 100 -17.01 -6.40 -3.26
CA TYR A 100 -16.37 -5.64 -2.19
C TYR A 100 -17.35 -4.88 -1.30
N GLY A 101 -18.67 -4.99 -1.54
CA GLY A 101 -19.70 -4.28 -0.79
C GLY A 101 -19.73 -2.77 -1.08
N VAL A 102 -19.16 -2.34 -2.22
CA VAL A 102 -19.10 -0.93 -2.61
C VAL A 102 -20.13 -0.64 -3.70
N SER A 103 -20.96 0.39 -3.51
CA SER A 103 -21.85 0.84 -4.56
C SER A 103 -21.05 1.39 -5.75
N TYR A 104 -21.29 0.83 -6.94
CA TYR A 104 -20.68 1.35 -8.17
C TYR A 104 -21.00 2.84 -8.41
N TRP A 105 -22.21 3.25 -8.09
CA TRP A 105 -22.63 4.65 -8.26
C TRP A 105 -21.98 5.59 -7.25
N SER A 106 -21.66 5.12 -6.04
CA SER A 106 -20.85 5.88 -5.09
C SER A 106 -19.42 6.11 -5.62
N PHE A 107 -18.86 5.11 -6.31
CA PHE A 107 -17.59 5.26 -7.02
C PHE A 107 -17.71 6.25 -8.19
N VAL A 108 -18.73 6.12 -9.05
CA VAL A 108 -18.95 7.01 -10.19
C VAL A 108 -19.15 8.48 -9.74
N ASN A 109 -19.81 8.73 -8.62
CA ASN A 109 -19.94 10.07 -8.06
C ASN A 109 -18.59 10.73 -7.75
N ARG A 110 -17.59 9.94 -7.37
CA ARG A 110 -16.21 10.42 -7.12
C ARG A 110 -15.36 10.45 -8.39
N ALA A 111 -15.59 9.54 -9.31
CA ALA A 111 -14.86 9.37 -10.57
C ALA A 111 -15.82 9.29 -11.77
N PRO A 112 -16.45 10.41 -12.20
CA PRO A 112 -17.53 10.41 -13.22
C PRO A 112 -17.11 9.82 -14.57
N LYS A 113 -15.82 9.84 -14.89
CA LYS A 113 -15.27 9.22 -16.13
C LYS A 113 -15.60 7.74 -16.25
N PHE A 114 -15.88 7.04 -15.14
CA PHE A 114 -16.25 5.62 -15.13
C PHE A 114 -17.73 5.34 -15.35
N SER A 115 -18.60 6.35 -15.47
CA SER A 115 -20.05 6.15 -15.65
C SER A 115 -20.41 5.22 -16.82
N ARG A 116 -19.64 5.28 -17.91
CA ARG A 116 -19.81 4.44 -19.10
C ARG A 116 -19.28 3.00 -18.95
N HIS A 117 -18.52 2.72 -17.88
CA HIS A 117 -17.79 1.47 -17.69
C HIS A 117 -18.49 0.46 -16.75
N TYR A 118 -19.77 0.65 -16.48
CA TYR A 118 -20.54 -0.20 -15.57
C TYR A 118 -20.41 -1.69 -15.90
N ASN A 119 -20.61 -2.05 -17.18
CA ASN A 119 -20.49 -3.42 -17.68
C ASN A 119 -19.12 -3.73 -18.30
N SER A 120 -18.18 -2.79 -18.28
CA SER A 120 -16.83 -3.03 -18.79
C SER A 120 -16.06 -3.96 -17.87
N THR A 121 -15.24 -4.79 -18.49
CA THR A 121 -14.21 -5.57 -17.79
C THR A 121 -12.91 -4.80 -17.74
N THR A 122 -11.92 -5.29 -16.99
CA THR A 122 -10.59 -4.63 -16.95
C THR A 122 -9.83 -4.73 -18.26
N TYR A 123 -10.30 -5.57 -19.22
CA TYR A 123 -9.77 -5.60 -20.59
C TYR A 123 -10.20 -4.40 -21.43
N ASP A 124 -11.37 -3.85 -21.13
CA ASP A 124 -11.96 -2.72 -21.87
C ASP A 124 -11.38 -1.37 -21.41
N LEU A 125 -10.54 -1.38 -20.39
CA LEU A 125 -9.92 -0.20 -19.77
C LEU A 125 -8.44 -0.11 -20.14
N SER A 126 -7.93 1.11 -20.20
CA SER A 126 -6.47 1.32 -20.17
C SER A 126 -5.86 0.81 -18.87
N GLY A 127 -4.56 0.57 -18.86
CA GLY A 127 -3.85 0.14 -17.66
C GLY A 127 -4.06 1.09 -16.48
N GLY A 128 -3.99 2.39 -16.73
CA GLY A 128 -4.19 3.43 -15.73
C GLY A 128 -5.62 3.52 -15.22
N GLU A 129 -6.61 3.42 -16.12
CA GLU A 129 -8.03 3.39 -15.71
C GLU A 129 -8.33 2.17 -14.84
N ALA A 130 -7.87 1.00 -15.24
CA ALA A 130 -8.07 -0.20 -14.42
C ALA A 130 -7.40 -0.09 -13.05
N ARG A 131 -6.17 0.44 -12.99
CA ARG A 131 -5.47 0.67 -11.70
C ARG A 131 -6.23 1.65 -10.82
N LEU A 132 -6.71 2.74 -11.40
CA LEU A 132 -7.49 3.74 -10.67
C LEU A 132 -8.81 3.15 -10.15
N ALA A 133 -9.53 2.34 -10.94
CA ALA A 133 -10.74 1.65 -10.49
C ALA A 133 -10.45 0.70 -9.33
N GLU A 134 -9.34 -0.06 -9.38
CA GLU A 134 -8.90 -0.95 -8.28
C GLU A 134 -8.57 -0.16 -7.00
N LEU A 135 -7.92 1.01 -7.11
CA LEU A 135 -7.65 1.91 -5.99
C LEU A 135 -8.95 2.38 -5.32
N TYR A 136 -9.89 2.88 -6.11
CA TYR A 136 -11.20 3.27 -5.60
C TYR A 136 -11.93 2.11 -4.94
N LEU A 137 -11.90 0.93 -5.56
CA LEU A 137 -12.52 -0.28 -5.03
C LEU A 137 -12.00 -0.61 -3.63
N VAL A 138 -10.68 -0.62 -3.44
CA VAL A 138 -10.05 -0.91 -2.15
C VAL A 138 -10.35 0.19 -1.15
N LEU A 139 -10.11 1.45 -1.52
CA LEU A 139 -10.23 2.57 -0.59
C LEU A 139 -11.68 2.93 -0.23
N LEU A 140 -12.67 2.54 -1.03
CA LEU A 140 -14.10 2.74 -0.70
C LEU A 140 -14.71 1.54 0.02
N SER A 141 -14.04 0.38 0.06
CA SER A 141 -14.52 -0.77 0.83
C SER A 141 -14.30 -0.56 2.33
N GLU A 142 -15.14 -1.23 3.14
CA GLU A 142 -15.10 -1.10 4.60
C GLU A 142 -13.96 -1.92 5.21
N ALA A 143 -13.04 -1.25 5.89
CA ALA A 143 -12.02 -1.87 6.75
C ALA A 143 -11.32 -0.80 7.59
N PRO A 144 -10.83 -1.13 8.80
CA PRO A 144 -10.03 -0.19 9.60
C PRO A 144 -8.71 0.23 8.94
N PHE A 145 -8.13 -0.66 8.11
CA PHE A 145 -6.81 -0.42 7.52
C PHE A 145 -6.78 -0.73 6.03
N TYR A 146 -5.97 0.03 5.30
CA TYR A 146 -5.67 -0.20 3.89
C TYR A 146 -4.18 -0.40 3.69
N VAL A 147 -3.81 -1.38 2.87
CA VAL A 147 -2.45 -1.63 2.43
C VAL A 147 -2.39 -1.49 0.92
N LEU A 148 -1.60 -0.55 0.43
CA LEU A 148 -1.51 -0.20 -0.99
C LEU A 148 -0.09 -0.49 -1.50
N ASP A 149 0.03 -1.55 -2.32
CA ASP A 149 1.31 -1.97 -2.90
C ASP A 149 1.47 -1.35 -4.29
N GLU A 150 2.36 -0.37 -4.39
CA GLU A 150 2.65 0.44 -5.58
C GLU A 150 1.39 1.10 -6.19
N PRO A 151 0.65 1.92 -5.42
CA PRO A 151 -0.60 2.53 -5.88
C PRO A 151 -0.41 3.53 -7.02
N PHE A 152 0.76 4.15 -7.16
CA PHE A 152 1.06 5.13 -8.20
C PHE A 152 1.59 4.51 -9.49
N THR A 153 1.95 3.22 -9.46
CA THR A 153 2.43 2.49 -10.63
C THR A 153 1.30 2.30 -11.64
N GLN A 154 1.56 2.57 -12.92
CA GLN A 154 0.62 2.53 -14.04
C GLN A 154 -0.51 3.60 -13.97
N VAL A 155 -0.52 4.47 -13.00
CA VAL A 155 -1.44 5.62 -12.95
C VAL A 155 -0.88 6.74 -13.84
N ASP A 156 -1.74 7.31 -14.68
CA ASP A 156 -1.36 8.46 -15.49
C ASP A 156 -0.90 9.62 -14.60
N PRO A 157 0.16 10.36 -14.95
CA PRO A 157 0.68 11.45 -14.13
C PRO A 157 -0.38 12.48 -13.72
N VAL A 158 -1.36 12.73 -14.58
CA VAL A 158 -2.48 13.65 -14.30
C VAL A 158 -3.40 13.16 -13.17
N ASN A 159 -3.44 11.86 -12.92
CA ASN A 159 -4.29 11.27 -11.88
C ASN A 159 -3.51 11.00 -10.56
N ILE A 160 -2.20 11.24 -10.51
CA ILE A 160 -1.40 10.98 -9.29
C ILE A 160 -1.90 11.83 -8.11
N ASP A 161 -2.23 13.10 -8.34
CA ASP A 161 -2.72 13.98 -7.29
C ASP A 161 -4.14 13.61 -6.83
N GLU A 162 -4.98 13.07 -7.74
CA GLU A 162 -6.28 12.47 -7.39
C GLU A 162 -6.07 11.28 -6.42
N VAL A 163 -5.13 10.38 -6.73
CA VAL A 163 -4.81 9.23 -5.87
C VAL A 163 -4.26 9.67 -4.51
N LYS A 164 -3.36 10.65 -4.47
CA LYS A 164 -2.84 11.21 -3.21
C LYS A 164 -3.96 11.80 -2.36
N THR A 165 -4.86 12.55 -2.98
CA THR A 165 -6.01 13.15 -2.31
C THR A 165 -6.91 12.08 -1.72
N LEU A 166 -7.23 11.04 -2.48
CA LEU A 166 -8.05 9.91 -2.04
C LEU A 166 -7.41 9.17 -0.85
N ILE A 167 -6.10 8.90 -0.91
CA ILE A 167 -5.35 8.28 0.20
C ILE A 167 -5.47 9.15 1.47
N ARG A 168 -5.23 10.45 1.36
CA ARG A 168 -5.30 11.38 2.49
C ARG A 168 -6.72 11.54 3.05
N GLU A 169 -7.74 11.55 2.20
CA GLU A 169 -9.14 11.56 2.64
C GLU A 169 -9.48 10.31 3.47
N ARG A 170 -9.12 9.14 2.95
CA ARG A 170 -9.40 7.87 3.64
C ARG A 170 -8.59 7.72 4.93
N ALA A 171 -7.37 8.23 4.95
CA ALA A 171 -6.54 8.19 6.14
C ALA A 171 -7.14 8.95 7.33
N LYS A 172 -8.04 9.93 7.12
CA LYS A 172 -8.67 10.68 8.23
C LYS A 172 -9.44 9.77 9.20
N GLU A 173 -9.99 8.67 8.70
CA GLU A 173 -10.84 7.75 9.47
C GLU A 173 -10.24 6.35 9.57
N HIS A 174 -9.17 6.07 8.83
CA HIS A 174 -8.57 4.75 8.71
C HIS A 174 -7.04 4.84 8.82
N GLY A 175 -6.38 3.72 9.07
CA GLY A 175 -4.93 3.61 8.92
C GLY A 175 -4.58 3.20 7.49
N VAL A 176 -3.57 3.84 6.88
CA VAL A 176 -3.14 3.51 5.53
C VAL A 176 -1.65 3.18 5.52
N ILE A 177 -1.29 2.03 4.95
CA ILE A 177 0.10 1.70 4.61
C ILE A 177 0.24 1.81 3.10
N VAL A 178 1.27 2.51 2.63
CA VAL A 178 1.54 2.71 1.22
C VAL A 178 2.99 2.43 0.90
N THR A 179 3.25 1.71 -0.20
CA THR A 179 4.61 1.54 -0.74
C THR A 179 4.63 1.85 -2.23
N ASP A 180 5.70 2.44 -2.68
CA ASP A 180 5.96 2.66 -4.09
C ASP A 180 7.48 2.80 -4.30
N HIS A 181 7.94 2.71 -5.55
CA HIS A 181 9.30 3.05 -5.92
C HIS A 181 9.49 4.57 -6.17
N ASN A 182 8.38 5.30 -6.29
CA ASN A 182 8.37 6.76 -6.42
C ASN A 182 8.45 7.40 -5.03
N TYR A 183 9.68 7.73 -4.59
CA TYR A 183 9.94 8.37 -3.30
C TYR A 183 9.16 9.67 -3.11
N ASP A 184 9.12 10.53 -4.15
CA ASP A 184 8.46 11.84 -4.05
C ASP A 184 6.96 11.69 -3.84
N ALA A 185 6.33 10.69 -4.48
CA ALA A 185 4.92 10.39 -4.28
C ALA A 185 4.64 9.90 -2.85
N ILE A 186 5.45 8.96 -2.34
CA ILE A 186 5.32 8.45 -0.97
C ILE A 186 5.56 9.56 0.06
N SER A 187 6.67 10.29 -0.04
CA SER A 187 7.03 11.33 0.92
C SER A 187 6.01 12.47 0.98
N SER A 188 5.29 12.71 -0.14
CA SER A 188 4.24 13.74 -0.18
C SER A 188 2.94 13.35 0.53
N VAL A 189 2.71 12.05 0.79
CA VAL A 189 1.48 11.56 1.44
C VAL A 189 1.71 10.89 2.79
N ALA A 190 2.91 10.42 3.09
CA ALA A 190 3.20 9.69 4.32
C ALA A 190 3.47 10.64 5.50
N ASP A 191 2.92 10.27 6.66
CA ASP A 191 3.19 10.92 7.96
C ASP A 191 4.36 10.24 8.67
N ASN A 192 4.46 8.91 8.51
CA ASN A 192 5.56 8.09 9.03
C ASN A 192 6.22 7.32 7.88
N LEU A 193 7.53 7.14 7.96
CA LEU A 193 8.27 6.37 6.97
C LEU A 193 9.03 5.21 7.65
N PHE A 194 8.98 4.06 6.99
CA PHE A 194 9.85 2.92 7.27
C PHE A 194 10.62 2.56 6.00
N VAL A 195 11.80 1.97 6.16
CA VAL A 195 12.60 1.45 5.05
C VAL A 195 13.02 0.02 5.33
N ILE A 196 12.87 -0.87 4.32
CA ILE A 196 13.44 -2.21 4.38
C ILE A 196 14.88 -2.14 3.87
N ALA A 197 15.82 -2.52 4.74
CA ALA A 197 17.23 -2.67 4.44
C ALA A 197 17.76 -3.95 5.08
N ASP A 198 18.53 -4.73 4.32
CA ASP A 198 19.19 -5.98 4.77
C ASP A 198 18.23 -6.97 5.48
N GLY A 199 16.97 -7.02 5.01
CA GLY A 199 15.94 -7.92 5.53
C GLY A 199 15.19 -7.42 6.78
N TYR A 200 15.50 -6.23 7.27
CA TYR A 200 14.86 -5.61 8.43
C TYR A 200 14.14 -4.32 8.04
N THR A 201 13.08 -4.00 8.76
CA THR A 201 12.43 -2.68 8.66
C THR A 201 13.02 -1.72 9.68
N ASN A 202 13.28 -0.50 9.24
CA ASN A 202 13.85 0.55 10.06
C ASN A 202 12.97 1.78 9.96
N ARG A 203 12.65 2.42 11.09
CA ARG A 203 11.92 3.68 11.10
C ARG A 203 12.85 4.79 10.59
N VAL A 204 12.34 5.61 9.69
CA VAL A 204 13.04 6.77 9.13
C VAL A 204 12.64 7.99 9.94
N GLN A 205 13.61 8.68 10.51
CA GLN A 205 13.41 9.92 11.26
C GLN A 205 13.72 11.16 10.43
N ASN A 206 14.67 11.02 9.49
CA ASN A 206 15.11 12.08 8.60
C ASN A 206 15.65 11.48 7.28
N GLU A 207 15.92 12.33 6.29
CA GLU A 207 16.42 11.90 4.99
C GLU A 207 17.84 11.29 5.04
N GLU A 208 18.63 11.59 6.07
CA GLU A 208 19.96 11.02 6.26
C GLU A 208 19.89 9.52 6.57
N ASP A 209 18.82 9.08 7.26
CA ASP A 209 18.55 7.65 7.48
C ASP A 209 18.35 6.90 6.16
N LEU A 210 17.71 7.52 5.16
CA LEU A 210 17.52 6.89 3.85
C LEU A 210 18.84 6.67 3.10
N VAL A 211 19.80 7.56 3.30
CA VAL A 211 21.17 7.38 2.80
C VAL A 211 21.91 6.31 3.58
N ARG A 212 21.80 6.33 4.92
CA ARG A 212 22.37 5.31 5.83
C ARG A 212 21.88 3.91 5.47
N TYR A 213 20.60 3.74 5.19
CA TYR A 213 20.00 2.48 4.78
C TYR A 213 20.14 2.20 3.28
N ARG A 214 20.96 2.99 2.55
CA ARG A 214 21.28 2.81 1.12
C ARG A 214 20.04 2.83 0.22
N TYR A 215 18.95 3.45 0.66
CA TYR A 215 17.77 3.66 -0.17
C TYR A 215 18.01 4.82 -1.15
N LEU A 216 18.52 5.95 -0.67
CA LEU A 216 18.97 7.07 -1.48
C LEU A 216 20.51 7.09 -1.57
N SER A 217 21.03 7.59 -2.68
CA SER A 217 22.48 7.81 -2.86
C SER A 217 22.97 9.09 -2.20
N THR A 218 22.10 10.10 -2.11
CA THR A 218 22.38 11.42 -1.50
C THR A 218 21.09 11.98 -0.91
N VAL A 219 21.22 12.89 0.06
CA VAL A 219 20.07 13.58 0.65
C VAL A 219 19.45 14.53 -0.39
N PRO A 220 18.13 14.47 -0.63
CA PRO A 220 17.42 15.38 -1.51
C PRO A 220 17.71 16.85 -1.12
N GLY A 221 17.97 17.71 -2.12
CA GLY A 221 18.29 19.14 -1.88
C GLY A 221 19.73 19.46 -1.52
N LYS A 222 20.55 18.52 -1.07
CA LYS A 222 22.01 18.67 -0.91
C LYS A 222 22.73 18.26 -2.20
N ARG A 223 22.35 18.80 -3.36
CA ARG A 223 23.22 18.72 -4.54
C ARG A 223 24.47 19.51 -4.22
N GLY A 224 25.58 18.79 -4.06
CA GLY A 224 26.87 19.36 -3.75
C GLY A 224 27.19 20.54 -4.66
N LYS A 225 27.55 21.68 -4.06
CA LYS A 225 28.35 22.68 -4.75
C LYS A 225 29.57 21.92 -5.27
N ARG A 226 29.64 21.68 -6.58
CA ARG A 226 30.90 21.33 -7.22
C ARG A 226 31.84 22.47 -6.87
N ALA A 227 32.83 22.20 -6.02
CA ALA A 227 34.00 23.05 -5.93
C ALA A 227 34.60 23.11 -7.32
N ILE A 228 34.79 24.32 -7.80
CA ILE A 228 35.53 24.68 -9.01
C ILE A 228 37.01 24.40 -8.73
#